data_c4b7a3c613fb252d188812d5557afaab
#
_entry.id   c4b7a3c613fb252d188812d5557afaab
#
_cell.length_a   1.000
_cell.length_b   1.000
_cell.length_c   1.000
_cell.angle_alpha   90.00
_cell.angle_beta   90.00
_cell.angle_gamma   90.00
#
_symmetry.space_group_name_H-M   'P 1'
#
loop_
_entity.id
_entity.type
_entity.pdbx_description
1 polymer ?
#
loop_
_entity_poly.entity_id
_entity_poly.type
_entity_poly.pdbx_seq_one_letter_code
_entity_poly.pdbx_strand_id
1 'polypeptide(L)'
;MRRSPVRSSVPMSLDHLVNASDARLRRELVRLARQMVFGTIAERARVCGKPTCRCAQGEKHPAVQLVHWAGAGKTAGHHVPQPLVAPVREGVDAWHRFQAIARALADRNRAQLWTRAQRTGQIR
;
A
#
# COMPACT_ATOMS: atom_id res chain seq x y z
N MET A 1 18.80 -24.11 -7.71
CA MET A 1 17.78 -24.09 -7.19
C MET A 1 16.89 -23.18 -7.77
N ARG A 2 15.76 -23.42 -7.92
CA ARG A 2 14.95 -22.62 -8.48
C ARG A 2 14.37 -21.78 -7.60
N ARG A 3 14.16 -20.69 -7.81
CA ARG A 3 13.58 -19.92 -6.97
C ARG A 3 12.27 -20.17 -6.95
N SER A 4 11.73 -20.25 -5.98
CA SER A 4 10.42 -20.45 -5.90
C SER A 4 9.79 -19.36 -6.47
N PRO A 5 8.82 -19.57 -7.11
CA PRO A 5 8.18 -18.60 -7.75
C PRO A 5 7.60 -17.80 -6.75
N VAL A 6 7.65 -16.74 -6.86
CA VAL A 6 7.18 -15.91 -5.96
C VAL A 6 5.85 -15.98 -6.04
N ARG A 7 5.31 -16.98 -5.92
CA ARG A 7 4.11 -17.12 -6.02
C ARG A 7 3.44 -16.39 -5.30
N SER A 8 2.99 -16.15 -5.09
CA SER A 8 2.43 -15.56 -4.22
C SER A 8 2.36 -14.28 -4.35
N SER A 9 2.94 -13.88 -5.12
CA SER A 9 2.87 -12.57 -5.15
C SER A 9 1.80 -12.12 -5.96
N VAL A 10 1.00 -12.90 -6.50
CA VAL A 10 -0.14 -12.40 -7.20
C VAL A 10 -1.05 -11.92 -6.15
N PRO A 11 -1.32 -10.68 -6.05
CA PRO A 11 -2.17 -10.18 -5.02
C PRO A 11 -3.54 -10.72 -5.25
N MET A 12 -4.16 -11.23 -4.25
CA MET A 12 -5.52 -11.63 -4.33
C MET A 12 -6.31 -10.42 -4.72
N SER A 13 -7.15 -10.52 -5.69
CA SER A 13 -7.92 -9.35 -6.08
C SER A 13 -8.83 -8.96 -4.92
N LEU A 14 -9.16 -7.70 -4.86
CA LEU A 14 -10.02 -7.23 -3.79
C LEU A 14 -11.38 -7.92 -3.81
N ASP A 15 -11.82 -8.34 -5.00
CA ASP A 15 -13.08 -9.05 -5.10
C ASP A 15 -13.04 -10.40 -4.39
N HIS A 16 -11.90 -11.05 -4.42
CA HIS A 16 -11.76 -12.32 -3.71
C HIS A 16 -11.69 -12.10 -2.20
N LEU A 17 -11.21 -10.94 -1.77
CA LEU A 17 -11.11 -10.68 -0.36
C LEU A 17 -12.48 -10.54 0.30
N VAL A 18 -13.48 -10.13 -0.44
CA VAL A 18 -14.80 -9.97 0.12
C VAL A 18 -15.34 -11.31 0.63
N ASN A 19 -14.94 -12.40 0.01
CA ASN A 19 -15.42 -13.72 0.39
C ASN A 19 -14.44 -14.52 1.24
N ALA A 20 -13.31 -13.95 1.58
CA ALA A 20 -12.33 -14.68 2.38
C ALA A 20 -12.78 -14.76 3.84
N SER A 21 -12.32 -15.77 4.55
CA SER A 21 -12.63 -15.90 5.97
C SER A 21 -11.91 -14.82 6.77
N ASP A 22 -12.44 -14.52 7.95
CA ASP A 22 -11.80 -13.56 8.84
C ASP A 22 -10.37 -14.00 9.17
N ALA A 23 -10.17 -15.29 9.41
CA ALA A 23 -8.83 -15.78 9.73
C ALA A 23 -7.86 -15.53 8.58
N ARG A 24 -8.32 -15.73 7.35
CA ARG A 24 -7.48 -15.48 6.19
C ARG A 24 -7.17 -14.00 6.03
N LEU A 25 -8.16 -13.13 6.25
CA LEU A 25 -7.96 -11.70 6.18
C LEU A 25 -6.98 -11.24 7.25
N ARG A 26 -7.08 -11.76 8.46
CA ARG A 26 -6.13 -11.40 9.52
C ARG A 26 -4.71 -11.85 9.20
N ARG A 27 -4.54 -13.03 8.63
CA ARG A 27 -3.20 -13.47 8.22
C ARG A 27 -2.63 -12.56 7.15
N GLU A 28 -3.48 -12.13 6.24
CA GLU A 28 -3.04 -11.22 5.18
C GLU A 28 -2.60 -9.87 5.76
N LEU A 29 -3.31 -9.36 6.76
CA LEU A 29 -2.89 -8.12 7.41
C LEU A 29 -1.51 -8.25 8.04
N VAL A 30 -1.23 -9.39 8.69
CA VAL A 30 0.08 -9.58 9.29
C VAL A 30 1.16 -9.66 8.21
N ARG A 31 0.86 -10.32 7.11
CA ARG A 31 1.83 -10.42 6.01
C ARG A 31 2.13 -9.04 5.42
N LEU A 32 1.09 -8.25 5.18
CA LEU A 32 1.27 -6.92 4.59
C LEU A 32 1.97 -5.97 5.55
N ALA A 33 1.71 -6.12 6.85
CA ALA A 33 2.31 -5.22 7.83
C ALA A 33 3.83 -5.26 7.84
N ARG A 34 4.43 -6.34 7.36
CA ARG A 34 5.87 -6.46 7.36
C ARG A 34 6.54 -5.60 6.31
N GLN A 35 5.81 -5.21 5.29
CA GLN A 35 6.43 -4.47 4.19
C GLN A 35 5.73 -3.17 3.83
N MET A 36 4.62 -2.86 4.46
CA MET A 36 3.86 -1.70 4.04
C MET A 36 4.60 -0.40 4.29
N VAL A 37 4.46 0.51 3.35
CA VAL A 37 5.09 1.83 3.40
C VAL A 37 4.00 2.87 3.23
N PHE A 38 3.96 3.83 4.12
CA PHE A 38 2.94 4.88 4.07
C PHE A 38 3.36 5.97 3.10
N GLY A 39 2.53 6.28 2.17
CA GLY A 39 2.76 7.38 1.25
C GLY A 39 2.23 7.11 -0.14
N THR A 40 2.57 7.99 -1.03
CA THR A 40 2.18 7.93 -2.43
C THR A 40 3.42 8.09 -3.28
N ILE A 41 3.50 7.34 -4.35
CA ILE A 41 4.62 7.45 -5.27
C ILE A 41 4.35 8.58 -6.23
N ALA A 42 5.32 9.46 -6.36
CA ALA A 42 5.28 10.53 -7.36
C ALA A 42 6.47 10.36 -8.29
N GLU A 43 6.21 10.33 -9.58
CA GLU A 43 7.28 10.21 -10.56
C GLU A 43 7.44 11.55 -11.23
N ARG A 44 8.68 12.02 -11.32
CA ARG A 44 8.99 13.29 -11.91
C ARG A 44 10.23 13.17 -12.75
N ALA A 45 10.39 14.07 -13.70
CA ALA A 45 11.59 14.17 -14.46
C ALA A 45 12.40 15.30 -13.86
N ARG A 46 13.69 15.12 -13.70
CA ARG A 46 14.49 16.17 -13.09
C ARG A 46 15.84 16.28 -13.74
N VAL A 47 16.40 17.49 -13.68
CA VAL A 47 17.71 17.79 -14.19
C VAL A 47 18.70 17.60 -13.06
N CYS A 48 19.79 16.90 -13.33
CA CYS A 48 20.73 16.57 -12.26
C CYS A 48 21.69 17.71 -11.91
N GLY A 49 21.69 18.77 -12.66
CA GLY A 49 22.56 19.89 -12.35
C GLY A 49 23.94 19.86 -13.03
N LYS A 50 24.28 18.77 -13.69
CA LYS A 50 25.55 18.70 -14.38
C LYS A 50 25.40 19.25 -15.78
N PRO A 51 26.18 20.29 -16.17
CA PRO A 51 25.99 20.90 -17.48
C PRO A 51 26.26 19.97 -18.64
N THR A 52 27.10 18.95 -18.42
CA THR A 52 27.43 18.03 -19.50
C THR A 52 26.47 16.87 -19.60
N CYS A 53 25.50 16.78 -18.73
CA CYS A 53 24.57 15.68 -18.77
C CYS A 53 23.46 15.91 -19.79
N ARG A 54 22.98 14.86 -20.41
CA ARG A 54 21.91 14.98 -21.38
C ARG A 54 20.68 15.62 -20.80
N CYS A 55 20.43 15.49 -19.51
CA CYS A 55 19.25 16.07 -18.92
C CYS A 55 19.24 17.58 -19.03
N ALA A 56 20.40 18.21 -19.12
CA ALA A 56 20.49 19.65 -19.30
C ALA A 56 20.08 20.07 -20.69
N GLN A 57 19.97 19.10 -21.61
CA GLN A 57 19.62 19.39 -22.98
C GLN A 57 18.21 18.90 -23.31
N GLY A 58 17.44 18.57 -22.33
CA GLY A 58 16.06 18.18 -22.56
C GLY A 58 15.68 16.79 -22.12
N GLU A 59 16.62 15.86 -22.00
CA GLU A 59 16.29 14.52 -21.56
C GLU A 59 16.45 14.47 -20.06
N LYS A 60 15.40 14.79 -19.33
CA LYS A 60 15.48 14.82 -17.87
C LYS A 60 15.56 13.42 -17.30
N HIS A 61 16.20 13.31 -16.17
CA HIS A 61 16.30 12.03 -15.51
C HIS A 61 14.98 11.69 -14.83
N PRO A 62 14.55 10.44 -14.89
CA PRO A 62 13.38 10.04 -14.13
C PRO A 62 13.74 10.09 -12.64
N ALA A 63 12.84 10.58 -11.85
CA ALA A 63 13.02 10.63 -10.41
C ALA A 63 11.76 10.14 -9.74
N VAL A 64 11.92 9.31 -8.73
CA VAL A 64 10.81 8.78 -7.98
C VAL A 64 10.88 9.36 -6.57
N GLN A 65 9.76 9.84 -6.08
CA GLN A 65 9.67 10.34 -4.73
C GLN A 65 8.56 9.64 -4.00
N LEU A 66 8.74 9.45 -2.71
CA LEU A 66 7.68 8.97 -1.84
C LEU A 66 7.19 10.19 -1.08
N VAL A 67 5.92 10.50 -1.20
CA VAL A 67 5.32 11.67 -0.55
C VAL A 67 4.31 11.20 0.47
N HIS A 68 4.37 11.74 1.67
CA HIS A 68 3.41 11.35 2.69
C HIS A 68 3.04 12.56 3.56
N TRP A 69 1.88 12.44 4.18
CA TRP A 69 1.43 13.46 5.12
C TRP A 69 2.29 13.36 6.38
N ALA A 70 2.82 14.49 6.82
CA ALA A 70 3.72 14.53 7.96
C ALA A 70 3.08 15.18 9.19
N GLY A 71 1.79 15.50 9.14
CA GLY A 71 1.08 16.13 10.23
C GLY A 71 1.03 17.63 10.08
N ALA A 72 0.16 18.27 10.81
CA ALA A 72 0.02 19.72 10.81
C ALA A 72 -0.19 20.33 9.42
N GLY A 73 -0.86 19.62 8.56
CA GLY A 73 -1.12 20.10 7.19
C GLY A 73 0.05 20.06 6.26
N LYS A 74 1.15 19.43 6.66
CA LYS A 74 2.35 19.40 5.85
C LYS A 74 2.57 18.03 5.22
N THR A 75 3.21 18.03 4.07
CA THR A 75 3.65 16.79 3.45
C THR A 75 5.16 16.76 3.40
N ALA A 76 5.72 15.57 3.40
CA ALA A 76 7.15 15.37 3.26
C ALA A 76 7.40 14.52 2.03
N GLY A 77 8.49 14.77 1.35
CA GLY A 77 8.86 13.99 0.18
C GLY A 77 10.25 13.41 0.38
N HIS A 78 10.42 12.17 -0.04
CA HIS A 78 11.72 11.49 0.05
C HIS A 78 12.10 10.99 -1.31
N HIS A 79 13.31 11.33 -1.73
CA HIS A 79 13.82 10.80 -2.98
C HIS A 79 14.02 9.29 -2.81
N VAL A 80 13.59 8.52 -3.78
CA VAL A 80 13.72 7.07 -3.72
C VAL A 80 14.85 6.64 -4.64
N PRO A 81 15.97 6.17 -4.10
CA PRO A 81 17.07 5.70 -4.93
C PRO A 81 16.62 4.50 -5.75
N GLN A 82 17.22 4.35 -6.92
CA GLN A 82 16.82 3.29 -7.84
C GLN A 82 16.70 1.91 -7.20
N PRO A 83 17.64 1.46 -6.38
CA PRO A 83 17.49 0.12 -5.78
C PRO A 83 16.29 -0.02 -4.85
N LEU A 84 15.74 1.09 -4.35
CA LEU A 84 14.61 1.04 -3.45
C LEU A 84 13.27 1.24 -4.15
N VAL A 85 13.27 1.54 -5.44
CA VAL A 85 12.03 1.85 -6.14
C VAL A 85 11.03 0.68 -6.08
N ALA A 86 11.48 -0.52 -6.40
CA ALA A 86 10.57 -1.66 -6.38
C ALA A 86 10.06 -1.98 -4.97
N PRO A 87 10.92 -2.08 -3.95
CA PRO A 87 10.41 -2.33 -2.60
C PRO A 87 9.48 -1.24 -2.08
N VAL A 88 9.74 0.02 -2.43
CA VAL A 88 8.88 1.10 -2.00
C VAL A 88 7.51 1.02 -2.69
N ARG A 89 7.49 0.72 -4.00
CA ARG A 89 6.22 0.55 -4.69
C ARG A 89 5.42 -0.60 -4.10
N GLU A 90 6.09 -1.71 -3.84
CA GLU A 90 5.42 -2.86 -3.24
C GLU A 90 4.90 -2.52 -1.85
N GLY A 91 5.67 -1.75 -1.10
CA GLY A 91 5.25 -1.32 0.23
C GLY A 91 4.06 -0.39 0.22
N VAL A 92 4.00 0.52 -0.73
CA VAL A 92 2.85 1.42 -0.86
C VAL A 92 1.60 0.64 -1.28
N ASP A 93 1.76 -0.33 -2.20
CA ASP A 93 0.64 -1.19 -2.57
C ASP A 93 0.17 -2.01 -1.37
N ALA A 94 1.11 -2.50 -0.56
CA ALA A 94 0.78 -3.25 0.64
C ALA A 94 0.01 -2.40 1.63
N TRP A 95 0.36 -1.13 1.77
CA TRP A 95 -0.37 -0.21 2.63
C TRP A 95 -1.81 -0.04 2.18
N HIS A 96 -2.01 0.15 0.87
CA HIS A 96 -3.35 0.30 0.34
C HIS A 96 -4.19 -0.97 0.53
N ARG A 97 -3.57 -2.15 0.32
CA ARG A 97 -4.27 -3.40 0.53
C ARG A 97 -4.58 -3.62 2.01
N PHE A 98 -3.64 -3.25 2.87
CA PHE A 98 -3.85 -3.35 4.31
C PHE A 98 -5.10 -2.55 4.72
N GLN A 99 -5.20 -1.32 4.22
CA GLN A 99 -6.34 -0.49 4.54
C GLN A 99 -7.65 -1.10 4.05
N ALA A 100 -7.66 -1.64 2.85
CA ALA A 100 -8.86 -2.26 2.29
C ALA A 100 -9.30 -3.48 3.10
N ILE A 101 -8.35 -4.32 3.51
CA ILE A 101 -8.65 -5.51 4.29
C ILE A 101 -9.11 -5.12 5.70
N ALA A 102 -8.42 -4.15 6.31
CA ALA A 102 -8.82 -3.69 7.64
C ALA A 102 -10.24 -3.14 7.61
N ARG A 103 -10.59 -2.40 6.57
CA ARG A 103 -11.94 -1.87 6.43
C ARG A 103 -12.95 -2.98 6.26
N ALA A 104 -12.63 -4.02 5.48
CA ALA A 104 -13.53 -5.15 5.30
C ALA A 104 -13.79 -5.86 6.62
N LEU A 105 -12.75 -6.08 7.42
CA LEU A 105 -12.92 -6.70 8.74
C LEU A 105 -13.73 -5.81 9.66
N ALA A 106 -13.47 -4.52 9.66
CA ALA A 106 -14.20 -3.59 10.49
C ALA A 106 -15.69 -3.56 10.12
N ASP A 107 -16.01 -3.63 8.84
CA ASP A 107 -17.38 -3.67 8.37
C ASP A 107 -18.07 -4.95 8.81
N ARG A 108 -17.38 -6.10 8.75
CA ARG A 108 -17.94 -7.37 9.20
C ARG A 108 -18.20 -7.34 10.69
N ASN A 109 -17.27 -6.78 11.47
CA ASN A 109 -17.45 -6.70 12.92
C ASN A 109 -18.65 -5.83 13.27
N ARG A 110 -18.83 -4.73 12.57
CA ARG A 110 -20.02 -3.89 12.79
C ARG A 110 -21.30 -4.67 12.49
N ALA A 111 -21.33 -5.37 11.35
CA ALA A 111 -22.51 -6.12 10.98
C ALA A 111 -22.84 -7.21 12.01
N GLN A 112 -21.79 -7.87 12.54
CA GLN A 112 -22.00 -8.88 13.56
C GLN A 112 -22.56 -8.30 14.86
N LEU A 113 -22.04 -7.13 15.25
CA LEU A 113 -22.54 -6.48 16.46
C LEU A 113 -24.00 -6.10 16.31
N TRP A 114 -24.38 -5.56 15.17
CA TRP A 114 -25.77 -5.20 14.95
C TRP A 114 -26.69 -6.42 14.90
N THR A 115 -26.25 -7.48 14.24
CA THR A 115 -27.04 -8.72 14.19
C THR A 115 -27.26 -9.28 15.60
N ARG A 116 -26.18 -9.27 16.41
CA ARG A 116 -26.29 -9.77 17.75
C ARG A 116 -27.22 -8.91 18.60
N ALA A 117 -27.12 -7.60 18.46
CA ALA A 117 -27.98 -6.69 19.21
C ALA A 117 -29.46 -6.85 18.82
N GLN A 118 -29.72 -7.11 17.54
CA GLN A 118 -31.08 -7.35 17.09
C GLN A 118 -31.64 -8.65 17.65
N ARG A 119 -30.83 -9.71 17.74
CA ARG A 119 -31.29 -10.97 18.29
C ARG A 119 -31.60 -10.87 19.77
N THR A 120 -30.87 -10.04 20.49
CA THR A 120 -31.06 -9.89 21.91
C THR A 120 -32.07 -8.81 22.24
N GLY A 121 -32.66 -8.17 21.24
CA GLY A 121 -33.63 -7.14 21.49
C GLY A 121 -33.09 -5.81 21.95
N GLN A 122 -31.75 -5.62 21.88
CA GLN A 122 -31.18 -4.37 22.31
C GLN A 122 -31.43 -3.25 21.32
N ILE A 123 -31.61 -3.59 20.05
CA ILE A 123 -31.96 -2.62 19.02
C ILE A 123 -32.93 -3.24 18.06
N ARG A 124 -33.62 -2.44 17.27
CA ARG A 124 -34.58 -2.91 16.28
C ARG A 124 -34.03 -2.91 14.89
#